data_234c04cc8593e33b384fcc6d5d654436
#
_entry.id   234c04cc8593e33b384fcc6d5d654436
#
_cell.length_a   1.000
_cell.length_b   1.000
_cell.length_c   1.000
_cell.angle_alpha   90.00
_cell.angle_beta   90.00
_cell.angle_gamma   90.00
#
_symmetry.space_group_name_H-M   'P 1'
#
loop_
_entity.id
_entity.type
_entity.pdbx_description
1 polymer ?
#
loop_
_entity_poly.entity_id
_entity_poly.type
_entity_poly.pdbx_seq_one_letter_code
_entity_poly.pdbx_strand_id
1 'polypeptide(L)'
;MNIDKTRNAPTTRIGRRAVTALLAAAALLPLATAVHAADPIKIGAVVSATGPASFLGDPQQKTLAMYVQKINAAGGVLGRKLELVLYDDASDANKANAFTRRLIMQDEVDVIVGASTTGSTMAMVPQAEAARVPMISLAAASVIVEPVKPYVFKMPHSDRMAAAKVLGEMKRRGFTQFALLSDTGGFGKSGRTETLKLAGALGLKVAEDQTYGEKDTDITPQLTRIKSSAAQAILVFGTGQAPAIIARNYQQLAMKQPLYTTHGQASTEFIRIAGKSSEGIRMPSPALLIAQALPESDPQKKTSVSYAKEFESQAKMDVSTFGGYAHDALSLLVDAIQRAGGTDKQKLRDAIEATKGFVGVSGIYTMSAADHMGLDVSAFRMVEVQGGKFAEVR
;
A
#
# COMPACT_ATOMS: atom_id res chain seq x y z
N MET A 1 -56.02 17.03 -94.54
CA MET A 1 -57.10 17.54 -93.71
C MET A 1 -56.61 17.63 -92.26
N ASN A 2 -56.31 18.83 -91.84
CA ASN A 2 -56.49 19.48 -90.54
C ASN A 2 -56.30 18.58 -89.33
N ILE A 3 -55.67 18.97 -88.28
CA ILE A 3 -55.58 20.25 -87.52
C ILE A 3 -54.40 20.17 -86.54
N ASP A 4 -53.68 21.26 -86.51
CA ASP A 4 -52.80 21.78 -85.52
C ASP A 4 -53.31 21.75 -84.08
N LYS A 5 -52.45 21.45 -83.07
CA LYS A 5 -52.53 22.04 -81.73
C LYS A 5 -51.26 21.96 -80.98
N THR A 6 -50.50 23.05 -81.01
CA THR A 6 -49.47 23.45 -80.06
C THR A 6 -49.96 23.41 -78.63
N ARG A 7 -49.14 22.86 -77.70
CA ARG A 7 -49.27 23.15 -76.29
C ARG A 7 -47.90 23.54 -75.71
N ASN A 8 -47.81 24.80 -75.41
CA ASN A 8 -46.74 25.40 -74.64
C ASN A 8 -46.62 24.80 -73.20
N ALA A 9 -45.45 24.42 -72.78
CA ALA A 9 -45.14 24.13 -71.36
C ALA A 9 -44.41 25.35 -70.74
N PRO A 10 -44.75 25.79 -69.54
CA PRO A 10 -44.12 26.94 -68.91
C PRO A 10 -42.78 26.53 -68.30
N THR A 11 -41.68 27.18 -68.66
CA THR A 11 -40.42 27.15 -68.10
C THR A 11 -40.40 27.89 -66.73
N THR A 12 -40.30 27.16 -65.63
CA THR A 12 -40.13 27.75 -64.30
C THR A 12 -38.68 28.17 -64.14
N ARG A 13 -38.42 29.46 -64.16
CA ARG A 13 -37.14 30.06 -63.80
C ARG A 13 -36.94 29.88 -62.28
N ILE A 14 -36.11 28.92 -61.86
CA ILE A 14 -35.58 28.78 -60.46
C ILE A 14 -34.58 29.92 -60.25
N GLY A 15 -34.97 30.87 -59.42
CA GLY A 15 -34.20 32.07 -59.19
C GLY A 15 -32.87 31.79 -58.51
N ARG A 16 -31.82 32.43 -59.02
CA ARG A 16 -30.44 32.41 -58.51
C ARG A 16 -30.30 32.70 -56.98
N ARG A 17 -31.33 33.17 -56.30
CA ARG A 17 -31.38 33.48 -54.90
C ARG A 17 -31.55 32.26 -53.97
N ALA A 18 -32.07 31.12 -54.47
CA ALA A 18 -32.26 29.92 -53.67
C ALA A 18 -30.96 29.08 -53.53
N VAL A 19 -30.05 29.19 -54.51
CA VAL A 19 -28.79 28.44 -54.49
C VAL A 19 -27.75 29.10 -53.55
N THR A 20 -27.78 30.41 -53.38
CA THR A 20 -26.89 31.12 -52.44
C THR A 20 -27.25 30.93 -50.97
N ALA A 21 -28.53 30.65 -50.65
CA ALA A 21 -28.96 30.40 -49.28
C ALA A 21 -28.60 28.97 -48.77
N LEU A 22 -28.52 28.00 -49.68
CA LEU A 22 -28.07 26.62 -49.30
C LEU A 22 -26.56 26.48 -49.06
N LEU A 23 -25.73 27.31 -49.70
CA LEU A 23 -24.28 27.32 -49.49
C LEU A 23 -23.86 28.06 -48.23
N ALA A 24 -24.65 28.97 -47.67
CA ALA A 24 -24.37 29.67 -46.44
C ALA A 24 -24.74 28.84 -45.19
N ALA A 25 -25.68 27.87 -45.30
CA ALA A 25 -26.05 26.99 -44.18
C ALA A 25 -25.10 25.84 -43.97
N ALA A 26 -24.24 25.48 -44.92
CA ALA A 26 -23.22 24.43 -44.79
C ALA A 26 -21.95 24.88 -44.10
N ALA A 27 -21.74 26.17 -43.83
CA ALA A 27 -20.54 26.71 -43.21
C ALA A 27 -20.59 26.84 -41.67
N LEU A 28 -21.71 26.41 -41.04
CA LEU A 28 -21.91 26.45 -39.58
C LEU A 28 -22.02 25.07 -38.94
N LEU A 29 -21.48 24.02 -39.58
CA LEU A 29 -21.20 22.76 -38.86
C LEU A 29 -20.07 23.05 -37.88
N PRO A 30 -20.31 22.96 -36.55
CA PRO A 30 -19.18 23.02 -35.61
C PRO A 30 -18.24 21.89 -36.02
N LEU A 31 -16.97 22.22 -36.31
CA LEU A 31 -15.90 21.24 -36.28
C LEU A 31 -15.95 20.65 -34.88
N ALA A 32 -16.62 19.52 -34.72
CA ALA A 32 -16.42 18.65 -33.57
C ALA A 32 -14.96 18.22 -33.67
N THR A 33 -14.07 19.00 -33.08
CA THR A 33 -12.70 18.54 -32.79
C THR A 33 -12.89 17.24 -32.03
N ALA A 34 -12.59 16.12 -32.68
CA ALA A 34 -12.48 14.86 -31.97
C ALA A 34 -11.49 15.12 -30.84
N VAL A 35 -12.00 15.29 -29.63
CA VAL A 35 -11.17 15.29 -28.44
C VAL A 35 -10.58 13.90 -28.40
N HIS A 36 -9.36 13.75 -28.93
CA HIS A 36 -8.58 12.55 -28.72
C HIS A 36 -8.46 12.41 -27.21
N ALA A 37 -9.06 11.36 -26.66
CA ALA A 37 -8.86 11.02 -25.27
C ALA A 37 -7.33 10.87 -25.10
N ALA A 38 -6.75 11.70 -24.25
CA ALA A 38 -5.33 11.61 -23.98
C ALA A 38 -4.99 10.19 -23.47
N ASP A 39 -3.85 9.63 -23.86
CA ASP A 39 -3.44 8.29 -23.48
C ASP A 39 -3.55 8.12 -21.94
N PRO A 40 -4.04 6.96 -21.47
CA PRO A 40 -4.21 6.74 -20.04
C PRO A 40 -2.85 6.80 -19.32
N ILE A 41 -2.89 7.12 -18.03
CA ILE A 41 -1.75 6.99 -17.14
C ILE A 41 -1.71 5.54 -16.68
N LYS A 42 -0.65 4.81 -17.04
CA LYS A 42 -0.51 3.38 -16.74
C LYS A 42 0.19 3.16 -15.39
N ILE A 43 -0.55 2.60 -14.45
CA ILE A 43 -0.03 2.22 -13.14
C ILE A 43 0.16 0.72 -13.13
N GLY A 44 1.42 0.27 -13.09
CA GLY A 44 1.75 -1.13 -12.86
C GLY A 44 1.65 -1.48 -11.39
N ALA A 45 1.10 -2.63 -11.06
CA ALA A 45 1.10 -3.12 -9.69
C ALA A 45 1.50 -4.60 -9.63
N VAL A 46 2.33 -4.95 -8.64
CA VAL A 46 2.62 -6.33 -8.27
C VAL A 46 2.28 -6.50 -6.80
N VAL A 47 1.36 -7.40 -6.49
CA VAL A 47 0.92 -7.66 -5.12
C VAL A 47 0.81 -9.18 -4.86
N SER A 48 0.91 -9.59 -3.61
CA SER A 48 0.74 -10.99 -3.20
C SER A 48 -0.74 -11.25 -2.87
N ALA A 49 -1.64 -11.15 -3.87
CA ALA A 49 -3.07 -11.33 -3.66
C ALA A 49 -3.43 -12.77 -3.27
N THR A 50 -2.59 -13.73 -3.65
CA THR A 50 -2.67 -15.15 -3.26
C THR A 50 -1.39 -15.62 -2.58
N GLY A 51 -1.40 -16.88 -2.08
CA GLY A 51 -0.27 -17.45 -1.36
C GLY A 51 -0.20 -17.04 0.12
N PRO A 52 0.91 -17.37 0.82
CA PRO A 52 1.06 -17.14 2.26
C PRO A 52 0.94 -15.68 2.73
N ALA A 53 1.20 -14.72 1.84
CA ALA A 53 1.10 -13.29 2.13
C ALA A 53 -0.20 -12.65 1.59
N SER A 54 -1.22 -13.44 1.25
CA SER A 54 -2.48 -12.94 0.70
C SER A 54 -3.20 -11.94 1.61
N PHE A 55 -3.04 -12.07 2.93
CA PHE A 55 -3.60 -11.13 3.89
C PHE A 55 -3.01 -9.70 3.75
N LEU A 56 -1.83 -9.54 3.12
CA LEU A 56 -1.25 -8.27 2.72
C LEU A 56 -1.81 -7.82 1.35
N GLY A 57 -1.72 -8.70 0.35
CA GLY A 57 -1.94 -8.36 -1.05
C GLY A 57 -3.41 -8.25 -1.45
N ASP A 58 -4.31 -9.06 -0.89
CA ASP A 58 -5.73 -9.00 -1.23
C ASP A 58 -6.36 -7.64 -0.89
N PRO A 59 -6.20 -7.07 0.32
CA PRO A 59 -6.70 -5.73 0.59
C PRO A 59 -5.97 -4.64 -0.22
N GLN A 60 -4.69 -4.82 -0.58
CA GLN A 60 -3.97 -3.89 -1.45
C GLN A 60 -4.57 -3.87 -2.86
N GLN A 61 -4.76 -5.05 -3.47
CA GLN A 61 -5.40 -5.19 -4.78
C GLN A 61 -6.77 -4.54 -4.82
N LYS A 62 -7.63 -4.86 -3.85
CA LYS A 62 -8.99 -4.31 -3.76
C LYS A 62 -8.97 -2.80 -3.64
N THR A 63 -8.08 -2.25 -2.80
CA THR A 63 -7.93 -0.81 -2.64
C THR A 63 -7.47 -0.12 -3.93
N LEU A 64 -6.45 -0.64 -4.60
CA LEU A 64 -5.96 -0.08 -5.86
C LEU A 64 -7.07 -0.06 -6.92
N ALA A 65 -7.78 -1.17 -7.12
CA ALA A 65 -8.87 -1.26 -8.09
C ALA A 65 -10.01 -0.28 -7.78
N MET A 66 -10.44 -0.22 -6.51
CA MET A 66 -11.50 0.66 -6.05
C MET A 66 -11.16 2.14 -6.26
N TYR A 67 -9.96 2.55 -5.87
CA TYR A 67 -9.56 3.95 -5.97
C TYR A 67 -9.23 4.38 -7.40
N VAL A 68 -8.66 3.51 -8.24
CA VAL A 68 -8.53 3.79 -9.68
C VAL A 68 -9.90 4.02 -10.31
N GLN A 69 -10.89 3.19 -10.00
CA GLN A 69 -12.25 3.38 -10.49
C GLN A 69 -12.85 4.72 -10.01
N LYS A 70 -12.68 5.05 -8.72
CA LYS A 70 -13.16 6.31 -8.12
C LYS A 70 -12.52 7.54 -8.77
N ILE A 71 -11.20 7.53 -8.93
CA ILE A 71 -10.46 8.63 -9.58
C ILE A 71 -10.93 8.79 -11.03
N ASN A 72 -11.10 7.69 -11.73
CA ASN A 72 -11.59 7.70 -13.11
C ASN A 72 -13.03 8.23 -13.23
N ALA A 73 -13.90 7.89 -12.29
CA ALA A 73 -15.26 8.44 -12.23
C ALA A 73 -15.26 9.96 -12.00
N ALA A 74 -14.27 10.47 -11.24
CA ALA A 74 -14.09 11.90 -10.98
C ALA A 74 -13.39 12.66 -12.14
N GLY A 75 -13.10 12.01 -13.28
CA GLY A 75 -12.47 12.67 -14.44
C GLY A 75 -11.02 12.28 -14.70
N GLY A 76 -10.42 11.46 -13.84
CA GLY A 76 -9.02 11.02 -13.95
C GLY A 76 -8.03 12.02 -13.35
N VAL A 77 -6.79 12.00 -13.83
CA VAL A 77 -5.71 12.88 -13.38
C VAL A 77 -5.21 13.68 -14.57
N LEU A 78 -5.16 14.99 -14.48
CA LEU A 78 -4.84 15.90 -15.59
C LEU A 78 -5.67 15.62 -16.86
N GLY A 79 -6.95 15.23 -16.70
CA GLY A 79 -7.85 14.88 -17.80
C GLY A 79 -7.58 13.50 -18.43
N ARG A 80 -6.63 12.73 -17.91
CA ARG A 80 -6.29 11.37 -18.36
C ARG A 80 -6.86 10.33 -17.40
N LYS A 81 -7.39 9.23 -17.93
CA LYS A 81 -7.80 8.09 -17.09
C LYS A 81 -6.60 7.34 -16.56
N LEU A 82 -6.75 6.73 -15.40
CA LEU A 82 -5.79 5.76 -14.87
C LEU A 82 -6.09 4.37 -15.45
N GLU A 83 -5.06 3.67 -15.88
CA GLU A 83 -5.10 2.26 -16.26
C GLU A 83 -4.27 1.46 -15.26
N LEU A 84 -4.90 0.51 -14.56
CA LEU A 84 -4.23 -0.35 -13.59
C LEU A 84 -3.87 -1.68 -14.25
N VAL A 85 -2.58 -1.94 -14.42
CA VAL A 85 -2.03 -3.24 -14.86
C VAL A 85 -1.53 -3.97 -13.61
N LEU A 86 -2.29 -4.96 -13.14
CA LEU A 86 -2.04 -5.62 -11.85
C LEU A 86 -1.70 -7.10 -12.06
N TYR A 87 -0.61 -7.53 -11.41
CA TYR A 87 -0.16 -8.92 -11.37
C TYR A 87 -0.11 -9.43 -9.92
N ASP A 88 -0.54 -10.70 -9.75
CA ASP A 88 -0.42 -11.43 -8.48
C ASP A 88 0.86 -12.26 -8.50
N ASP A 89 1.82 -11.94 -7.64
CA ASP A 89 3.06 -12.69 -7.50
C ASP A 89 2.88 -14.01 -6.71
N ALA A 90 1.72 -14.26 -6.16
CA ALA A 90 1.41 -15.42 -5.33
C ALA A 90 2.43 -15.61 -4.18
N SER A 91 2.96 -14.50 -3.64
CA SER A 91 4.00 -14.46 -2.59
C SER A 91 5.35 -15.05 -3.03
N ASP A 92 5.65 -15.02 -4.34
CA ASP A 92 6.88 -15.53 -4.93
C ASP A 92 7.73 -14.39 -5.52
N ALA A 93 8.93 -14.21 -4.96
CA ALA A 93 9.85 -13.15 -5.38
C ALA A 93 10.31 -13.29 -6.85
N ASN A 94 10.42 -14.52 -7.39
CA ASN A 94 10.80 -14.72 -8.79
C ASN A 94 9.68 -14.29 -9.72
N LYS A 95 8.42 -14.56 -9.38
CA LYS A 95 7.26 -14.05 -10.12
C LYS A 95 7.20 -12.53 -10.05
N ALA A 96 7.44 -11.94 -8.87
CA ALA A 96 7.48 -10.49 -8.73
C ALA A 96 8.52 -9.86 -9.67
N ASN A 97 9.73 -10.43 -9.74
CA ASN A 97 10.76 -10.00 -10.69
C ASN A 97 10.29 -10.12 -12.15
N ALA A 98 9.73 -11.27 -12.54
CA ALA A 98 9.28 -11.50 -13.91
C ALA A 98 8.15 -10.54 -14.31
N PHE A 99 7.17 -10.31 -13.42
CA PHE A 99 6.10 -9.36 -13.66
C PHE A 99 6.58 -7.91 -13.71
N THR A 100 7.57 -7.53 -12.90
CA THR A 100 8.19 -6.20 -13.00
C THR A 100 8.81 -5.97 -14.38
N ARG A 101 9.53 -6.95 -14.89
CA ARG A 101 10.09 -6.86 -16.27
C ARG A 101 8.98 -6.72 -17.30
N ARG A 102 7.87 -7.45 -17.16
CA ARG A 102 6.72 -7.37 -18.04
C ARG A 102 6.07 -5.99 -17.99
N LEU A 103 5.79 -5.46 -16.79
CA LEU A 103 5.26 -4.11 -16.60
C LEU A 103 6.11 -3.04 -17.31
N ILE A 104 7.44 -3.17 -17.23
CA ILE A 104 8.37 -2.20 -17.80
C ILE A 104 8.49 -2.34 -19.33
N MET A 105 8.65 -3.58 -19.84
CA MET A 105 9.06 -3.84 -21.22
C MET A 105 7.91 -4.12 -22.18
N GLN A 106 6.75 -4.57 -21.67
CA GLN A 106 5.60 -4.94 -22.50
C GLN A 106 4.40 -4.05 -22.25
N ASP A 107 4.09 -3.80 -20.98
CA ASP A 107 2.94 -2.98 -20.59
C ASP A 107 3.28 -1.48 -20.62
N GLU A 108 4.58 -1.12 -20.56
CA GLU A 108 5.12 0.24 -20.65
C GLU A 108 4.47 1.17 -19.61
N VAL A 109 4.50 0.74 -18.33
CA VAL A 109 3.88 1.49 -17.25
C VAL A 109 4.66 2.76 -16.89
N ASP A 110 3.96 3.81 -16.50
CA ASP A 110 4.53 5.08 -16.06
C ASP A 110 5.16 4.98 -14.67
N VAL A 111 4.59 4.14 -13.80
CA VAL A 111 4.99 3.97 -12.39
C VAL A 111 4.59 2.58 -11.90
N ILE A 112 5.30 2.08 -10.88
CA ILE A 112 5.02 0.78 -10.25
C ILE A 112 4.62 0.97 -8.78
N VAL A 113 3.56 0.28 -8.34
CA VAL A 113 3.13 0.17 -6.94
C VAL A 113 3.27 -1.30 -6.51
N GLY A 114 3.97 -1.54 -5.41
CA GLY A 114 4.23 -2.90 -4.90
C GLY A 114 5.71 -3.13 -4.60
N ALA A 115 6.11 -4.34 -4.21
CA ALA A 115 5.29 -5.50 -3.89
C ALA A 115 4.75 -5.46 -2.45
N SER A 116 3.97 -6.48 -2.11
CA SER A 116 3.41 -6.63 -0.76
C SER A 116 4.43 -7.06 0.28
N THR A 117 5.41 -7.88 -0.11
CA THR A 117 6.44 -8.43 0.78
C THR A 117 7.81 -7.83 0.52
N THR A 118 8.66 -7.82 1.56
CA THR A 118 10.04 -7.34 1.42
C THR A 118 10.84 -8.18 0.41
N GLY A 119 10.67 -9.49 0.40
CA GLY A 119 11.36 -10.38 -0.53
C GLY A 119 11.01 -10.08 -1.99
N SER A 120 9.71 -9.98 -2.29
CA SER A 120 9.23 -9.61 -3.63
C SER A 120 9.68 -8.20 -4.02
N THR A 121 9.59 -7.21 -3.11
CA THR A 121 10.06 -5.84 -3.38
C THR A 121 11.54 -5.81 -3.74
N MET A 122 12.39 -6.48 -2.96
CA MET A 122 13.83 -6.51 -3.22
C MET A 122 14.20 -7.19 -4.55
N ALA A 123 13.37 -8.12 -5.02
CA ALA A 123 13.53 -8.71 -6.35
C ALA A 123 13.11 -7.77 -7.50
N MET A 124 12.19 -6.82 -7.23
CA MET A 124 11.72 -5.82 -8.20
C MET A 124 12.66 -4.61 -8.33
N VAL A 125 13.27 -4.19 -7.22
CA VAL A 125 14.11 -2.97 -7.12
C VAL A 125 15.15 -2.84 -8.25
N PRO A 126 15.98 -3.86 -8.57
CA PRO A 126 16.97 -3.71 -9.60
C PRO A 126 16.40 -3.37 -11.00
N GLN A 127 15.21 -3.88 -11.31
CA GLN A 127 14.53 -3.63 -12.59
C GLN A 127 13.98 -2.19 -12.64
N ALA A 128 13.34 -1.73 -11.58
CA ALA A 128 12.80 -0.37 -11.48
C ALA A 128 13.91 0.69 -11.57
N GLU A 129 15.02 0.49 -10.82
CA GLU A 129 16.20 1.37 -10.86
C GLU A 129 16.84 1.42 -12.25
N ALA A 130 17.10 0.25 -12.87
CA ALA A 130 17.73 0.18 -14.20
C ALA A 130 16.88 0.86 -15.29
N ALA A 131 15.55 0.73 -15.22
CA ALA A 131 14.61 1.34 -16.15
C ALA A 131 14.23 2.79 -15.78
N ARG A 132 14.70 3.28 -14.64
CA ARG A 132 14.32 4.59 -14.08
C ARG A 132 12.80 4.78 -14.00
N VAL A 133 12.08 3.72 -13.62
CA VAL A 133 10.63 3.77 -13.39
C VAL A 133 10.39 3.98 -11.90
N PRO A 134 9.72 5.08 -11.49
CA PRO A 134 9.40 5.28 -10.09
C PRO A 134 8.61 4.11 -9.52
N MET A 135 9.01 3.63 -8.35
CA MET A 135 8.39 2.49 -7.67
C MET A 135 8.04 2.86 -6.24
N ILE A 136 6.79 2.67 -5.84
CA ILE A 136 6.32 2.87 -4.48
C ILE A 136 6.01 1.51 -3.85
N SER A 137 6.88 1.05 -2.97
CA SER A 137 6.74 -0.24 -2.29
C SER A 137 5.64 -0.22 -1.23
N LEU A 138 4.92 -1.34 -1.11
CA LEU A 138 3.94 -1.61 -0.06
C LEU A 138 4.50 -2.53 1.03
N ALA A 139 5.81 -2.78 1.03
CA ALA A 139 6.52 -3.60 2.02
C ALA A 139 7.31 -2.76 3.02
N ALA A 140 7.63 -3.34 4.18
CA ALA A 140 8.00 -2.58 5.36
C ALA A 140 9.50 -2.44 5.65
N ALA A 141 10.39 -3.37 5.20
CA ALA A 141 11.78 -3.39 5.64
C ALA A 141 12.54 -2.11 5.25
N SER A 142 13.41 -1.65 6.16
CA SER A 142 14.27 -0.47 5.97
C SER A 142 15.21 -0.63 4.78
N VAL A 143 15.68 -1.85 4.51
CA VAL A 143 16.59 -2.18 3.41
C VAL A 143 16.04 -1.81 2.02
N ILE A 144 14.72 -1.62 1.90
CA ILE A 144 14.07 -1.22 0.64
C ILE A 144 14.55 0.17 0.21
N VAL A 145 14.66 1.11 1.15
CA VAL A 145 15.03 2.50 0.91
C VAL A 145 16.33 2.91 1.60
N GLU A 146 16.99 2.03 2.30
CA GLU A 146 18.27 2.28 2.95
C GLU A 146 19.33 1.26 2.50
N PRO A 147 20.43 1.69 1.86
CA PRO A 147 20.66 3.08 1.44
C PRO A 147 19.60 3.55 0.43
N VAL A 148 19.41 4.86 0.33
CA VAL A 148 18.45 5.45 -0.61
C VAL A 148 18.72 4.96 -2.03
N LYS A 149 17.66 4.58 -2.71
CA LYS A 149 17.64 4.18 -4.12
C LYS A 149 16.86 5.22 -4.90
N PRO A 150 17.43 5.83 -5.95
CA PRO A 150 16.87 7.02 -6.60
C PRO A 150 15.40 6.92 -7.02
N TYR A 151 14.97 5.74 -7.50
CA TYR A 151 13.62 5.55 -8.03
C TYR A 151 12.70 4.72 -7.13
N VAL A 152 13.14 4.38 -5.90
CA VAL A 152 12.37 3.52 -4.99
C VAL A 152 11.95 4.28 -3.74
N PHE A 153 10.64 4.26 -3.49
CA PHE A 153 9.97 4.84 -2.34
C PHE A 153 9.18 3.75 -1.61
N LYS A 154 8.69 4.01 -0.41
CA LYS A 154 7.81 3.07 0.31
C LYS A 154 6.80 3.81 1.19
N MET A 155 5.62 3.19 1.36
CA MET A 155 4.58 3.75 2.22
C MET A 155 4.57 3.16 3.63
N PRO A 156 4.76 1.83 3.84
CA PRO A 156 4.69 1.28 5.19
C PRO A 156 5.78 1.82 6.10
N HIS A 157 5.46 1.92 7.38
CA HIS A 157 6.43 2.13 8.45
C HIS A 157 7.57 1.12 8.37
N SER A 158 8.76 1.49 8.82
CA SER A 158 9.90 0.56 8.78
C SER A 158 9.89 -0.43 9.94
N ASP A 159 10.57 -1.55 9.74
CA ASP A 159 10.91 -2.51 10.78
C ASP A 159 11.71 -1.87 11.93
N ARG A 160 12.65 -0.94 11.61
CA ARG A 160 13.37 -0.15 12.62
C ARG A 160 12.42 0.65 13.50
N MET A 161 11.42 1.31 12.91
CA MET A 161 10.41 2.06 13.66
C MET A 161 9.56 1.13 14.53
N ALA A 162 9.19 -0.05 14.02
CA ALA A 162 8.44 -1.05 14.78
C ALA A 162 9.25 -1.56 15.97
N ALA A 163 10.51 -1.92 15.75
CA ALA A 163 11.43 -2.30 16.82
C ALA A 163 11.57 -1.19 17.87
N ALA A 164 11.82 0.06 17.44
CA ALA A 164 11.96 1.20 18.33
C ALA A 164 10.68 1.43 19.18
N LYS A 165 9.50 1.33 18.58
CA LYS A 165 8.22 1.51 19.28
C LYS A 165 8.02 0.43 20.34
N VAL A 166 8.23 -0.86 19.99
CA VAL A 166 8.06 -1.99 20.94
C VAL A 166 9.12 -1.96 22.03
N LEU A 167 10.40 -1.80 21.68
CA LEU A 167 11.47 -1.76 22.70
C LEU A 167 11.34 -0.55 23.63
N GLY A 168 10.90 0.60 23.10
CA GLY A 168 10.57 1.78 23.90
C GLY A 168 9.43 1.52 24.89
N GLU A 169 8.39 0.81 24.45
CA GLU A 169 7.28 0.37 25.32
C GLU A 169 7.76 -0.61 26.40
N MET A 170 8.57 -1.60 26.02
CA MET A 170 9.14 -2.56 26.98
C MET A 170 9.96 -1.84 28.05
N LYS A 171 10.84 -0.91 27.63
CA LYS A 171 11.66 -0.12 28.55
C LYS A 171 10.81 0.75 29.50
N ARG A 172 9.75 1.41 28.98
CA ARG A 172 8.83 2.22 29.79
C ARG A 172 8.09 1.37 30.84
N ARG A 173 7.83 0.09 30.54
CA ARG A 173 7.26 -0.88 31.46
C ARG A 173 8.26 -1.51 32.43
N GLY A 174 9.51 -1.08 32.40
CA GLY A 174 10.56 -1.55 33.31
C GLY A 174 11.20 -2.89 32.92
N PHE A 175 10.95 -3.41 31.73
CA PHE A 175 11.64 -4.61 31.27
C PHE A 175 13.10 -4.28 30.91
N THR A 176 14.00 -5.17 31.30
CA THR A 176 15.45 -5.07 31.04
C THR A 176 15.95 -6.13 30.09
N GLN A 177 15.16 -7.20 29.89
CA GLN A 177 15.51 -8.28 28.98
C GLN A 177 14.26 -8.90 28.34
N PHE A 178 14.40 -9.32 27.09
CA PHE A 178 13.31 -9.88 26.30
C PHE A 178 13.78 -11.03 25.42
N ALA A 179 12.85 -11.82 24.91
CA ALA A 179 13.12 -12.79 23.85
C ALA A 179 12.71 -12.21 22.49
N LEU A 180 13.52 -12.49 21.47
CA LEU A 180 13.23 -12.20 20.08
C LEU A 180 12.90 -13.49 19.34
N LEU A 181 11.79 -13.52 18.61
CA LEU A 181 11.37 -14.64 17.78
C LEU A 181 11.02 -14.10 16.39
N SER A 182 11.89 -14.31 15.39
CA SER A 182 11.77 -13.69 14.07
C SER A 182 11.58 -14.71 12.96
N ASP A 183 10.79 -14.36 11.92
CA ASP A 183 10.70 -15.20 10.73
C ASP A 183 11.99 -15.17 9.90
N THR A 184 12.17 -16.21 9.06
CA THR A 184 13.34 -16.32 8.18
C THR A 184 13.14 -15.62 6.82
N GLY A 185 12.04 -14.94 6.62
CA GLY A 185 11.76 -14.13 5.42
C GLY A 185 12.47 -12.78 5.44
N GLY A 186 12.25 -11.99 4.40
CA GLY A 186 12.95 -10.71 4.24
C GLY A 186 12.61 -9.70 5.33
N PHE A 187 11.35 -9.64 5.77
CA PHE A 187 10.92 -8.73 6.83
C PHE A 187 11.45 -9.16 8.22
N GLY A 188 11.35 -10.45 8.56
CA GLY A 188 11.86 -10.95 9.84
C GLY A 188 13.37 -10.83 9.98
N LYS A 189 14.13 -11.14 8.93
CA LYS A 189 15.60 -10.95 8.91
C LYS A 189 16.01 -9.50 9.11
N SER A 190 15.37 -8.57 8.38
CA SER A 190 15.65 -7.14 8.52
C SER A 190 15.26 -6.65 9.91
N GLY A 191 14.06 -6.99 10.38
CA GLY A 191 13.58 -6.61 11.70
C GLY A 191 14.40 -7.19 12.85
N ARG A 192 14.89 -8.43 12.72
CA ARG A 192 15.82 -9.00 13.69
C ARG A 192 17.10 -8.16 13.78
N THR A 193 17.69 -7.81 12.64
CA THR A 193 18.91 -6.98 12.60
C THR A 193 18.68 -5.62 13.29
N GLU A 194 17.61 -4.92 12.94
CA GLU A 194 17.29 -3.62 13.55
C GLU A 194 16.95 -3.74 15.04
N THR A 195 16.23 -4.80 15.44
CA THR A 195 15.89 -5.05 16.86
C THR A 195 17.15 -5.28 17.70
N LEU A 196 18.08 -6.13 17.26
CA LEU A 196 19.33 -6.40 17.97
C LEU A 196 20.18 -5.14 18.13
N LYS A 197 20.28 -4.34 17.06
CA LYS A 197 21.00 -3.06 17.07
C LYS A 197 20.39 -2.06 18.08
N LEU A 198 19.08 -1.90 18.06
CA LEU A 198 18.37 -0.97 18.95
C LEU A 198 18.34 -1.44 20.39
N ALA A 199 18.23 -2.75 20.65
CA ALA A 199 18.25 -3.32 22.00
C ALA A 199 19.53 -2.92 22.74
N GLY A 200 20.70 -3.06 22.11
CA GLY A 200 21.98 -2.62 22.67
C GLY A 200 22.02 -1.13 22.98
N ALA A 201 21.53 -0.28 22.07
CA ALA A 201 21.49 1.18 22.27
C ALA A 201 20.54 1.59 23.40
N LEU A 202 19.48 0.82 23.65
CA LEU A 202 18.48 1.08 24.71
C LEU A 202 18.86 0.45 26.06
N GLY A 203 19.94 -0.34 26.13
CA GLY A 203 20.36 -1.08 27.32
C GLY A 203 19.43 -2.28 27.64
N LEU A 204 18.71 -2.79 26.62
CA LEU A 204 17.89 -4.00 26.74
C LEU A 204 18.71 -5.23 26.34
N LYS A 205 18.64 -6.28 27.17
CA LYS A 205 19.32 -7.55 26.89
C LYS A 205 18.37 -8.48 26.10
N VAL A 206 18.87 -9.09 25.05
CA VAL A 206 18.19 -10.22 24.39
C VAL A 206 18.56 -11.48 25.16
N ALA A 207 17.60 -12.01 25.91
CA ALA A 207 17.78 -13.19 26.74
C ALA A 207 17.69 -14.50 25.93
N GLU A 208 16.92 -14.48 24.86
CA GLU A 208 16.76 -15.60 23.92
C GLU A 208 16.47 -15.03 22.52
N ASP A 209 17.09 -15.62 21.50
CA ASP A 209 16.94 -15.20 20.10
C ASP A 209 16.70 -16.45 19.24
N GLN A 210 15.45 -16.59 18.77
CA GLN A 210 14.99 -17.74 18.02
C GLN A 210 14.44 -17.31 16.64
N THR A 211 14.46 -18.25 15.71
CA THR A 211 13.86 -18.05 14.39
C THR A 211 12.83 -19.13 14.07
N TYR A 212 11.90 -18.81 13.16
CA TYR A 212 10.91 -19.73 12.62
C TYR A 212 10.73 -19.52 11.12
N GLY A 213 10.29 -20.55 10.41
CA GLY A 213 9.95 -20.47 8.99
C GLY A 213 8.59 -19.82 8.77
N GLU A 214 8.45 -19.05 7.70
CA GLU A 214 7.17 -18.39 7.33
C GLU A 214 6.00 -19.37 7.14
N LYS A 215 6.31 -20.66 6.89
CA LYS A 215 5.34 -21.73 6.69
C LYS A 215 5.23 -22.70 7.87
N ASP A 216 5.94 -22.44 8.95
CA ASP A 216 5.89 -23.32 10.12
C ASP A 216 4.50 -23.29 10.75
N THR A 217 3.99 -24.47 11.08
CA THR A 217 2.68 -24.68 11.71
C THR A 217 2.76 -25.04 13.19
N ASP A 218 3.97 -25.27 13.70
CA ASP A 218 4.26 -25.52 15.11
C ASP A 218 5.57 -24.82 15.51
N ILE A 219 5.47 -23.90 16.45
CA ILE A 219 6.58 -23.11 16.99
C ILE A 219 6.80 -23.43 18.47
N THR A 220 6.20 -24.50 18.97
CA THR A 220 6.32 -24.95 20.36
C THR A 220 7.79 -25.15 20.81
N PRO A 221 8.71 -25.71 20.01
CA PRO A 221 10.11 -25.87 20.43
C PRO A 221 10.79 -24.54 20.74
N GLN A 222 10.61 -23.51 19.90
CA GLN A 222 11.19 -22.17 20.13
C GLN A 222 10.57 -21.52 21.35
N LEU A 223 9.24 -21.56 21.47
CA LEU A 223 8.54 -21.01 22.62
C LEU A 223 8.92 -21.69 23.95
N THR A 224 9.20 -22.99 23.93
CA THR A 224 9.68 -23.73 25.13
C THR A 224 11.04 -23.22 25.58
N ARG A 225 11.97 -22.94 24.67
CA ARG A 225 13.27 -22.32 24.99
C ARG A 225 13.07 -20.94 25.58
N ILE A 226 12.22 -20.12 24.94
CA ILE A 226 11.90 -18.78 25.44
C ILE A 226 11.28 -18.85 26.84
N LYS A 227 10.35 -19.78 27.09
CA LYS A 227 9.70 -19.98 28.39
C LYS A 227 10.70 -20.26 29.49
N SER A 228 11.77 -21.02 29.19
CA SER A 228 12.84 -21.40 30.13
C SER A 228 13.93 -20.32 30.27
N SER A 229 13.90 -19.26 29.47
CA SER A 229 14.88 -18.17 29.51
C SER A 229 14.56 -17.13 30.57
N ALA A 230 15.48 -16.17 30.76
CA ALA A 230 15.25 -15.02 31.63
C ALA A 230 14.41 -13.89 30.97
N ALA A 231 13.81 -14.12 29.84
CA ALA A 231 13.02 -13.12 29.13
C ALA A 231 11.78 -12.69 29.93
N GLN A 232 11.63 -11.38 30.09
CA GLN A 232 10.50 -10.76 30.78
C GLN A 232 9.36 -10.41 29.82
N ALA A 233 9.63 -10.34 28.53
CA ALA A 233 8.67 -10.10 27.44
C ALA A 233 9.14 -10.82 26.17
N ILE A 234 8.26 -10.96 25.20
CA ILE A 234 8.55 -11.63 23.92
C ILE A 234 8.19 -10.66 22.79
N LEU A 235 9.12 -10.45 21.84
CA LEU A 235 8.83 -9.78 20.57
C LEU A 235 8.83 -10.80 19.44
N VAL A 236 7.68 -10.95 18.79
CA VAL A 236 7.55 -11.72 17.55
C VAL A 236 7.69 -10.78 16.36
N PHE A 237 8.69 -11.01 15.55
CA PHE A 237 8.97 -10.19 14.36
C PHE A 237 8.75 -11.02 13.09
N GLY A 238 7.66 -10.76 12.39
CA GLY A 238 7.32 -11.50 11.19
C GLY A 238 5.99 -11.07 10.59
N THR A 239 5.64 -11.76 9.51
CA THR A 239 4.37 -11.58 8.78
C THR A 239 3.70 -12.93 8.54
N GLY A 240 2.53 -12.92 7.91
CA GLY A 240 1.85 -14.15 7.56
C GLY A 240 0.99 -14.73 8.69
N GLN A 241 0.69 -16.01 8.57
CA GLN A 241 -0.15 -16.72 9.52
C GLN A 241 0.64 -17.22 10.75
N ALA A 242 1.96 -17.39 10.62
CA ALA A 242 2.80 -17.94 11.69
C ALA A 242 2.70 -17.17 13.01
N PRO A 243 2.68 -15.82 13.07
CA PRO A 243 2.49 -15.10 14.33
C PRO A 243 1.17 -15.40 15.05
N ALA A 244 0.09 -15.68 14.30
CA ALA A 244 -1.17 -16.10 14.92
C ALA A 244 -1.11 -17.57 15.45
N ILE A 245 -0.31 -18.41 14.80
CA ILE A 245 -0.01 -19.76 15.30
C ILE A 245 0.86 -19.66 16.56
N ILE A 246 1.87 -18.77 16.58
CA ILE A 246 2.67 -18.48 17.75
C ILE A 246 1.79 -18.07 18.93
N ALA A 247 0.81 -17.18 18.72
CA ALA A 247 -0.13 -16.78 19.76
C ALA A 247 -0.90 -17.97 20.36
N ARG A 248 -1.33 -18.93 19.52
CA ARG A 248 -2.00 -20.14 19.99
C ARG A 248 -1.06 -21.07 20.76
N ASN A 249 0.14 -21.35 20.23
CA ASN A 249 1.13 -22.17 20.91
C ASN A 249 1.57 -21.52 22.25
N TYR A 250 1.72 -20.19 22.27
CA TYR A 250 1.98 -19.45 23.49
C TYR A 250 0.91 -19.67 24.57
N GLN A 251 -0.37 -19.62 24.19
CA GLN A 251 -1.48 -19.90 25.10
C GLN A 251 -1.50 -21.35 25.56
N GLN A 252 -1.31 -22.32 24.65
CA GLN A 252 -1.23 -23.76 24.97
C GLN A 252 -0.12 -24.08 25.96
N LEU A 253 1.02 -23.38 25.86
CA LEU A 253 2.15 -23.51 26.79
C LEU A 253 1.90 -22.75 28.12
N ALA A 254 0.76 -22.09 28.29
CA ALA A 254 0.43 -21.27 29.47
C ALA A 254 1.54 -20.29 29.83
N MET A 255 2.18 -19.68 28.83
CA MET A 255 3.23 -18.68 29.03
C MET A 255 2.65 -17.40 29.66
N LYS A 256 3.49 -16.65 30.39
CA LYS A 256 3.06 -15.47 31.15
C LYS A 256 3.77 -14.17 30.74
N GLN A 257 4.88 -14.29 30.01
CA GLN A 257 5.61 -13.12 29.52
C GLN A 257 4.71 -12.32 28.56
N PRO A 258 4.56 -11.00 28.70
CA PRO A 258 3.82 -10.21 27.73
C PRO A 258 4.30 -10.45 26.29
N LEU A 259 3.35 -10.69 25.39
CA LEU A 259 3.63 -10.98 23.99
C LEU A 259 3.40 -9.72 23.16
N TYR A 260 4.43 -9.33 22.44
CA TYR A 260 4.41 -8.26 21.46
C TYR A 260 4.60 -8.82 20.07
N THR A 261 3.96 -8.19 19.11
CA THR A 261 4.24 -8.41 17.69
C THR A 261 4.47 -7.06 16.99
N THR A 262 4.60 -7.05 15.68
CA THR A 262 4.84 -5.85 14.91
C THR A 262 3.62 -5.42 14.11
N HIS A 263 3.70 -4.27 13.42
CA HIS A 263 2.68 -3.82 12.48
C HIS A 263 2.45 -4.79 11.30
N GLY A 264 3.32 -5.77 11.10
CA GLY A 264 3.10 -6.89 10.20
C GLY A 264 1.90 -7.77 10.58
N GLN A 265 1.32 -7.58 11.77
CA GLN A 265 0.11 -8.25 12.26
C GLN A 265 -1.04 -7.28 12.54
N ALA A 266 -0.89 -5.99 12.19
CA ALA A 266 -1.90 -4.97 12.46
C ALA A 266 -3.09 -5.10 11.48
N SER A 267 -3.88 -6.17 11.64
CA SER A 267 -5.11 -6.45 10.88
C SER A 267 -6.07 -7.30 11.69
N THR A 268 -7.37 -7.18 11.40
CA THR A 268 -8.43 -8.01 12.00
C THR A 268 -8.27 -9.48 11.63
N GLU A 269 -7.61 -9.78 10.51
CA GLU A 269 -7.28 -11.15 10.09
C GLU A 269 -6.39 -11.87 11.12
N PHE A 270 -5.41 -11.17 11.71
CA PHE A 270 -4.61 -11.71 12.80
C PHE A 270 -5.50 -12.14 13.98
N ILE A 271 -6.42 -11.27 14.40
CA ILE A 271 -7.37 -11.57 15.49
C ILE A 271 -8.23 -12.77 15.11
N ARG A 272 -8.75 -12.81 13.88
CA ARG A 272 -9.59 -13.90 13.39
C ARG A 272 -8.86 -15.26 13.42
N ILE A 273 -7.59 -15.29 12.99
CA ILE A 273 -6.79 -16.52 12.97
C ILE A 273 -6.36 -16.93 14.37
N ALA A 274 -5.87 -16.01 15.20
CA ALA A 274 -5.42 -16.31 16.55
C ALA A 274 -6.59 -16.60 17.51
N GLY A 275 -7.77 -16.04 17.24
CA GLY A 275 -8.94 -16.16 18.10
C GLY A 275 -8.67 -15.58 19.49
N LYS A 276 -9.14 -16.25 20.54
CA LYS A 276 -8.91 -15.82 21.94
C LYS A 276 -7.43 -15.72 22.31
N SER A 277 -6.53 -16.38 21.59
CA SER A 277 -5.10 -16.29 21.84
C SER A 277 -4.49 -14.94 21.46
N SER A 278 -5.23 -14.07 20.77
CA SER A 278 -4.78 -12.71 20.46
C SER A 278 -4.97 -11.73 21.63
N GLU A 279 -5.79 -12.03 22.63
CA GLU A 279 -6.08 -11.13 23.74
C GLU A 279 -4.82 -10.71 24.51
N GLY A 280 -4.70 -9.41 24.79
CA GLY A 280 -3.58 -8.82 25.48
C GLY A 280 -2.29 -8.67 24.65
N ILE A 281 -2.27 -9.14 23.40
CA ILE A 281 -1.10 -8.95 22.51
C ILE A 281 -1.01 -7.48 22.09
N ARG A 282 0.19 -6.91 22.23
CA ARG A 282 0.48 -5.52 21.88
C ARG A 282 1.29 -5.42 20.60
N MET A 283 1.00 -4.38 19.82
CA MET A 283 1.75 -4.09 18.58
C MET A 283 1.68 -2.61 18.19
N PRO A 284 2.70 -2.10 17.50
CA PRO A 284 2.59 -0.82 16.82
C PRO A 284 1.63 -0.95 15.63
N SER A 285 0.81 0.05 15.42
CA SER A 285 -0.14 0.12 14.31
C SER A 285 -0.25 1.53 13.76
N PRO A 286 -0.48 1.72 12.45
CA PRO A 286 -1.04 2.96 11.95
C PRO A 286 -2.34 3.32 12.67
N ALA A 287 -2.65 4.61 12.71
CA ALA A 287 -3.87 5.11 13.34
C ALA A 287 -5.18 4.57 12.71
N LEU A 288 -5.11 4.05 11.50
CA LEU A 288 -6.25 3.55 10.73
C LEU A 288 -7.10 2.52 11.51
N LEU A 289 -6.47 1.57 12.24
CA LEU A 289 -7.23 0.53 12.97
C LEU A 289 -8.04 1.08 14.16
N ILE A 290 -7.70 2.28 14.61
CA ILE A 290 -8.40 2.95 15.71
C ILE A 290 -9.02 4.28 15.26
N ALA A 291 -9.24 4.45 13.94
CA ALA A 291 -9.68 5.71 13.32
C ALA A 291 -10.90 6.34 13.98
N GLN A 292 -11.87 5.53 14.39
CA GLN A 292 -13.08 6.01 15.07
C GLN A 292 -12.79 6.60 16.47
N ALA A 293 -11.77 6.10 17.15
CA ALA A 293 -11.39 6.55 18.50
C ALA A 293 -10.43 7.76 18.50
N LEU A 294 -9.91 8.16 17.33
CA LEU A 294 -9.03 9.32 17.21
C LEU A 294 -9.78 10.61 17.63
N PRO A 295 -9.12 11.57 18.27
CA PRO A 295 -9.71 12.87 18.56
C PRO A 295 -10.04 13.62 17.27
N GLU A 296 -11.02 14.53 17.29
CA GLU A 296 -11.41 15.32 16.11
C GLU A 296 -10.27 16.22 15.57
N SER A 297 -9.32 16.57 16.44
CA SER A 297 -8.14 17.34 16.09
C SER A 297 -7.05 16.52 15.38
N ASP A 298 -7.16 15.17 15.34
CA ASP A 298 -6.17 14.34 14.66
C ASP A 298 -6.31 14.50 13.13
N PRO A 299 -5.26 14.95 12.42
CA PRO A 299 -5.35 15.22 10.99
C PRO A 299 -5.68 13.98 10.16
N GLN A 300 -5.39 12.78 10.65
CA GLN A 300 -5.67 11.53 9.95
C GLN A 300 -7.11 11.05 10.11
N LYS A 301 -7.86 11.53 11.13
CA LYS A 301 -9.18 11.00 11.48
C LYS A 301 -10.14 10.98 10.30
N LYS A 302 -10.34 12.14 9.67
CA LYS A 302 -11.29 12.27 8.56
C LYS A 302 -10.98 11.32 7.40
N THR A 303 -9.72 11.29 6.98
CA THR A 303 -9.27 10.45 5.85
C THR A 303 -9.39 8.97 6.20
N SER A 304 -8.94 8.57 7.40
CA SER A 304 -8.96 7.17 7.87
C SER A 304 -10.39 6.65 8.03
N VAL A 305 -11.30 7.42 8.64
CA VAL A 305 -12.71 7.04 8.78
C VAL A 305 -13.40 6.91 7.42
N SER A 306 -13.13 7.86 6.50
CA SER A 306 -13.68 7.81 5.14
C SER A 306 -13.21 6.57 4.39
N TYR A 307 -11.90 6.31 4.40
CA TYR A 307 -11.31 5.13 3.76
C TYR A 307 -11.89 3.84 4.34
N ALA A 308 -11.90 3.69 5.67
CA ALA A 308 -12.42 2.48 6.33
C ALA A 308 -13.85 2.18 5.90
N LYS A 309 -14.75 3.18 5.99
CA LYS A 309 -16.15 3.04 5.60
C LYS A 309 -16.31 2.64 4.13
N GLU A 310 -15.55 3.27 3.25
CA GLU A 310 -15.62 3.01 1.80
C GLU A 310 -15.10 1.61 1.48
N PHE A 311 -13.94 1.23 2.03
CA PHE A 311 -13.34 -0.08 1.84
C PHE A 311 -14.27 -1.20 2.36
N GLU A 312 -14.76 -1.10 3.59
CA GLU A 312 -15.66 -2.10 4.17
C GLU A 312 -16.96 -2.26 3.38
N SER A 313 -17.50 -1.15 2.87
CA SER A 313 -18.74 -1.19 2.08
C SER A 313 -18.55 -1.84 0.71
N GLN A 314 -17.40 -1.64 0.04
CA GLN A 314 -17.16 -2.11 -1.32
C GLN A 314 -16.46 -3.48 -1.35
N ALA A 315 -15.42 -3.67 -0.54
CA ALA A 315 -14.65 -4.91 -0.49
C ALA A 315 -15.35 -6.02 0.32
N LYS A 316 -16.40 -5.68 1.13
CA LYS A 316 -17.12 -6.61 2.01
C LYS A 316 -16.20 -7.37 2.95
N MET A 317 -15.19 -6.68 3.45
CA MET A 317 -14.23 -7.17 4.44
C MET A 317 -13.82 -6.03 5.38
N ASP A 318 -13.33 -6.38 6.55
CA ASP A 318 -12.85 -5.40 7.53
C ASP A 318 -11.68 -4.57 6.96
N VAL A 319 -11.58 -3.33 7.41
CA VAL A 319 -10.46 -2.45 7.02
C VAL A 319 -9.12 -3.07 7.44
N SER A 320 -8.13 -2.94 6.57
CA SER A 320 -6.78 -3.43 6.78
C SER A 320 -5.76 -2.32 6.61
N THR A 321 -4.75 -2.28 7.48
CA THR A 321 -3.62 -1.34 7.33
C THR A 321 -2.88 -1.55 6.02
N PHE A 322 -2.87 -2.78 5.49
CA PHE A 322 -2.22 -3.11 4.23
C PHE A 322 -2.94 -2.49 3.04
N GLY A 323 -4.27 -2.51 3.02
CA GLY A 323 -5.05 -1.73 2.07
C GLY A 323 -4.83 -0.23 2.24
N GLY A 324 -4.66 0.24 3.49
CA GLY A 324 -4.32 1.63 3.80
C GLY A 324 -3.02 2.10 3.14
N TYR A 325 -1.98 1.27 3.13
CA TYR A 325 -0.73 1.59 2.41
C TYR A 325 -0.93 1.73 0.90
N ALA A 326 -1.77 0.91 0.31
CA ALA A 326 -2.10 1.01 -1.11
C ALA A 326 -2.93 2.28 -1.42
N HIS A 327 -3.85 2.65 -0.52
CA HIS A 327 -4.57 3.92 -0.57
C HIS A 327 -3.61 5.10 -0.58
N ASP A 328 -2.67 5.13 0.38
CA ASP A 328 -1.72 6.22 0.52
C ASP A 328 -0.77 6.29 -0.68
N ALA A 329 -0.29 5.12 -1.17
CA ALA A 329 0.55 5.05 -2.36
C ALA A 329 -0.12 5.67 -3.58
N LEU A 330 -1.37 5.28 -3.87
CA LEU A 330 -2.10 5.78 -5.03
C LEU A 330 -2.47 7.26 -4.86
N SER A 331 -2.88 7.68 -3.66
CA SER A 331 -3.27 9.06 -3.39
C SER A 331 -2.08 10.01 -3.48
N LEU A 332 -0.92 9.63 -2.91
CA LEU A 332 0.33 10.38 -3.02
C LEU A 332 0.82 10.42 -4.47
N LEU A 333 0.70 9.31 -5.20
CA LEU A 333 1.06 9.25 -6.62
C LEU A 333 0.23 10.22 -7.46
N VAL A 334 -1.08 10.29 -7.24
CA VAL A 334 -1.98 11.24 -7.93
C VAL A 334 -1.57 12.68 -7.65
N ASP A 335 -1.29 13.02 -6.40
CA ASP A 335 -0.78 14.34 -6.01
C ASP A 335 0.57 14.65 -6.69
N ALA A 336 1.48 13.67 -6.72
CA ALA A 336 2.79 13.82 -7.36
C ALA A 336 2.67 14.01 -8.88
N ILE A 337 1.79 13.27 -9.57
CA ILE A 337 1.52 13.44 -11.01
C ILE A 337 0.97 14.85 -11.30
N GLN A 338 0.07 15.36 -10.46
CA GLN A 338 -0.46 16.73 -10.60
C GLN A 338 0.64 17.77 -10.44
N ARG A 339 1.51 17.62 -9.43
CA ARG A 339 2.65 18.53 -9.20
C ARG A 339 3.71 18.44 -10.31
N ALA A 340 3.95 17.25 -10.83
CA ALA A 340 4.88 17.03 -11.96
C ALA A 340 4.33 17.54 -13.31
N GLY A 341 3.01 17.74 -13.42
CA GLY A 341 2.34 18.09 -14.66
C GLY A 341 2.27 16.95 -15.68
N GLY A 342 2.46 15.69 -15.24
CA GLY A 342 2.46 14.51 -16.12
C GLY A 342 3.22 13.32 -15.54
N THR A 343 3.60 12.39 -16.43
CA THR A 343 4.22 11.10 -16.07
C THR A 343 5.67 10.96 -16.56
N ASP A 344 6.34 12.07 -16.93
CA ASP A 344 7.78 12.01 -17.16
C ASP A 344 8.48 11.40 -15.93
N LYS A 345 9.24 10.34 -16.15
CA LYS A 345 9.77 9.50 -15.06
C LYS A 345 10.62 10.28 -14.04
N GLN A 346 11.47 11.20 -14.54
CA GLN A 346 12.33 11.99 -13.69
C GLN A 346 11.52 13.04 -12.89
N LYS A 347 10.63 13.78 -13.58
CA LYS A 347 9.79 14.79 -12.93
C LYS A 347 8.85 14.15 -11.90
N LEU A 348 8.29 12.99 -12.22
CA LEU A 348 7.42 12.24 -11.30
C LEU A 348 8.21 11.75 -10.08
N ARG A 349 9.39 11.18 -10.28
CA ARG A 349 10.32 10.78 -9.22
C ARG A 349 10.63 11.98 -8.30
N ASP A 350 11.00 13.11 -8.87
CA ASP A 350 11.34 14.32 -8.12
C ASP A 350 10.12 14.88 -7.37
N ALA A 351 8.93 14.79 -7.96
CA ALA A 351 7.68 15.18 -7.31
C ALA A 351 7.32 14.27 -6.13
N ILE A 352 7.57 12.95 -6.23
CA ILE A 352 7.39 12.03 -5.09
C ILE A 352 8.35 12.38 -3.97
N GLU A 353 9.65 12.56 -4.27
CA GLU A 353 10.68 12.93 -3.28
C GLU A 353 10.39 14.28 -2.60
N ALA A 354 9.79 15.22 -3.32
CA ALA A 354 9.43 16.53 -2.81
C ALA A 354 8.15 16.57 -1.94
N THR A 355 7.54 15.43 -1.65
CA THR A 355 6.31 15.34 -0.83
C THR A 355 6.53 15.93 0.56
N LYS A 356 5.64 16.85 0.99
CA LYS A 356 5.68 17.51 2.30
C LYS A 356 4.31 17.51 2.96
N GLY A 357 4.23 16.94 4.16
CA GLY A 357 3.02 16.97 4.99
C GLY A 357 1.80 16.29 4.35
N PHE A 358 2.01 15.29 3.48
CA PHE A 358 0.91 14.55 2.87
C PHE A 358 0.20 13.69 3.93
N VAL A 359 -1.08 13.99 4.17
CA VAL A 359 -1.89 13.29 5.18
C VAL A 359 -2.50 12.03 4.57
N GLY A 360 -1.90 10.89 4.87
CA GLY A 360 -2.43 9.57 4.53
C GLY A 360 -3.19 8.92 5.69
N VAL A 361 -3.75 7.75 5.45
CA VAL A 361 -4.41 6.94 6.50
C VAL A 361 -3.40 6.22 7.39
N SER A 362 -2.16 6.06 6.90
CA SER A 362 -1.09 5.36 7.62
C SER A 362 -0.15 6.33 8.35
N GLY A 363 -0.11 7.60 7.97
CA GLY A 363 0.77 8.60 8.56
C GLY A 363 0.73 9.94 7.82
N ILE A 364 1.58 10.86 8.25
CA ILE A 364 1.81 12.13 7.56
C ILE A 364 3.20 12.07 6.93
N TYR A 365 3.24 12.03 5.60
CA TYR A 365 4.47 11.78 4.86
C TYR A 365 5.21 13.07 4.53
N THR A 366 6.51 13.09 4.84
CA THR A 366 7.42 14.16 4.46
C THR A 366 8.71 13.54 3.95
N MET A 367 8.81 13.37 2.64
CA MET A 367 9.96 12.76 1.97
C MET A 367 11.07 13.76 1.68
N SER A 368 12.26 13.25 1.39
CA SER A 368 13.43 14.03 0.98
C SER A 368 14.42 13.14 0.23
N ALA A 369 15.46 13.74 -0.35
CA ALA A 369 16.55 13.01 -1.01
C ALA A 369 17.29 12.03 -0.08
N ALA A 370 17.18 12.20 1.25
CA ALA A 370 17.77 11.31 2.25
C ALA A 370 16.76 10.33 2.87
N ASP A 371 15.45 10.53 2.61
CA ASP A 371 14.38 9.73 3.20
C ASP A 371 13.23 9.51 2.20
N HIS A 372 13.20 8.34 1.59
CA HIS A 372 12.17 7.90 0.64
C HIS A 372 10.99 7.17 1.29
N MET A 373 10.84 7.27 2.61
CA MET A 373 9.67 6.81 3.36
C MET A 373 8.87 8.00 3.92
N GLY A 374 9.56 8.95 4.54
CA GLY A 374 8.95 10.19 5.03
C GLY A 374 8.08 10.05 6.27
N LEU A 375 8.21 8.96 7.03
CA LEU A 375 7.52 8.71 8.30
C LEU A 375 8.52 8.62 9.45
N ASP A 376 8.10 9.05 10.64
CA ASP A 376 8.81 8.85 11.89
C ASP A 376 8.02 7.98 12.88
N VAL A 377 8.61 7.64 14.02
CA VAL A 377 8.03 6.72 15.00
C VAL A 377 6.70 7.22 15.60
N SER A 378 6.40 8.52 15.52
CA SER A 378 5.14 9.11 16.00
C SER A 378 3.93 8.71 15.14
N ALA A 379 4.16 8.30 13.89
CA ALA A 379 3.13 7.76 13.02
C ALA A 379 2.55 6.43 13.53
N PHE A 380 3.24 5.73 14.43
CA PHE A 380 2.71 4.56 15.11
C PHE A 380 1.95 4.89 16.39
N ARG A 381 0.78 4.29 16.53
CA ARG A 381 0.09 4.09 17.82
C ARG A 381 0.47 2.73 18.37
N MET A 382 0.62 2.60 19.70
CA MET A 382 0.68 1.28 20.34
C MET A 382 -0.73 0.80 20.59
N VAL A 383 -1.08 -0.37 20.08
CA VAL A 383 -2.40 -0.97 20.28
C VAL A 383 -2.29 -2.31 20.99
N GLU A 384 -3.37 -2.71 21.67
CA GLU A 384 -3.54 -4.01 22.31
C GLU A 384 -4.85 -4.63 21.82
N VAL A 385 -4.87 -5.94 21.67
CA VAL A 385 -6.12 -6.64 21.39
C VAL A 385 -6.93 -6.76 22.69
N GLN A 386 -8.11 -6.19 22.71
CA GLN A 386 -9.04 -6.18 23.85
C GLN A 386 -10.45 -6.52 23.37
N GLY A 387 -11.01 -7.62 23.86
CA GLY A 387 -12.34 -8.09 23.45
C GLY A 387 -12.45 -8.36 21.95
N GLY A 388 -11.37 -8.85 21.35
CA GLY A 388 -11.30 -9.14 19.91
C GLY A 388 -11.21 -7.91 19.02
N LYS A 389 -10.83 -6.74 19.54
CA LYS A 389 -10.64 -5.49 18.79
C LYS A 389 -9.35 -4.81 19.19
N PHE A 390 -8.84 -3.94 18.32
CA PHE A 390 -7.69 -3.10 18.64
C PHE A 390 -8.12 -1.89 19.49
N ALA A 391 -7.43 -1.68 20.60
CA ALA A 391 -7.57 -0.52 21.46
C ALA A 391 -6.21 0.16 21.63
N GLU A 392 -6.17 1.50 21.65
CA GLU A 392 -4.92 2.24 21.89
C GLU A 392 -4.47 2.04 23.34
N VAL A 393 -3.18 1.80 23.53
CA VAL A 393 -2.52 1.71 24.83
C VAL A 393 -1.73 3.00 25.05
N ARG A 394 -1.96 3.63 26.21
CA ARG A 394 -1.26 4.86 26.63
C ARG A 394 -0.03 4.57 27.48
#